data_baa6931d4e008d8d4ac59af647ed8f7c
#
_entry.id   baa6931d4e008d8d4ac59af647ed8f7c
#
_cell.length_a   1.000
_cell.length_b   1.000
_cell.length_c   1.000
_cell.angle_alpha   90.00
_cell.angle_beta   90.00
_cell.angle_gamma   90.00
#
_symmetry.space_group_name_H-M   'P 1'
#
loop_
_entity.id
_entity.type
_entity.pdbx_description
1 polymer ?
#
loop_
_entity_poly.entity_id
_entity_poly.type
_entity_poly.pdbx_seq_one_letter_code
_entity_poly.pdbx_strand_id
1 'polypeptide(L)'
;MNEVFYKPEGAWAADFIPFFDPKDDRFHLFYLHDWRNREVNGEGTPWFRISTDDLVHYTEHGEMLARGTQEEQDLYVFTGSAIYALGQYHIFYTGHNPYFRKQGKPEQAVMHAVSDDMQHWRKIPADTFYS
;
A
#
# COMPACT_ATOMS: atom_id res chain seq x y z
N MET A 1 -27.03 -2.64 -11.24
CA MET A 1 -26.38 -1.38 -11.62
C MET A 1 -24.87 -1.62 -11.55
N ASN A 2 -24.18 -1.37 -12.65
CA ASN A 2 -22.73 -1.50 -12.65
C ASN A 2 -22.13 -0.36 -11.84
N GLU A 3 -21.43 -0.69 -10.76
CA GLU A 3 -20.68 0.30 -10.03
C GLU A 3 -19.43 0.68 -10.84
N VAL A 4 -19.33 1.94 -11.15
CA VAL A 4 -18.18 2.48 -11.90
C VAL A 4 -16.94 2.59 -10.99
N PHE A 5 -17.16 2.57 -9.67
CA PHE A 5 -16.09 2.74 -8.69
C PHE A 5 -16.03 1.54 -7.76
N TYR A 6 -14.80 1.10 -7.51
CA TYR A 6 -14.54 0.02 -6.58
C TYR A 6 -14.64 0.51 -5.13
N LYS A 7 -15.29 -0.30 -4.30
CA LYS A 7 -15.31 -0.12 -2.85
C LYS A 7 -15.14 -1.49 -2.17
N PRO A 8 -14.14 -1.66 -1.30
CA PRO A 8 -13.98 -2.91 -0.56
C PRO A 8 -15.10 -3.08 0.47
N GLU A 9 -15.41 -4.33 0.78
CA GLU A 9 -16.38 -4.65 1.82
C GLU A 9 -15.82 -4.30 3.20
N GLY A 10 -16.61 -3.61 4.01
CA GLY A 10 -16.25 -3.27 5.39
C GLY A 10 -15.16 -2.23 5.56
N ALA A 11 -14.75 -1.56 4.48
CA ALA A 11 -13.68 -0.57 4.52
C ALA A 11 -13.86 0.49 3.44
N TRP A 12 -12.97 1.47 3.46
CA TRP A 12 -12.85 2.48 2.42
C TRP A 12 -11.55 2.29 1.66
N ALA A 13 -11.59 2.53 0.37
CA ALA A 13 -10.38 2.62 -0.44
C ALA A 13 -9.96 4.08 -0.55
N ALA A 14 -8.72 4.37 -0.20
CA ALA A 14 -8.16 5.71 -0.27
C ALA A 14 -6.85 5.68 -1.05
N ASP A 15 -6.50 6.83 -1.64
CA ASP A 15 -5.21 7.05 -2.31
C ASP A 15 -4.85 5.91 -3.27
N PHE A 16 -5.60 5.78 -4.35
CA PHE A 16 -5.30 4.79 -5.37
C PHE A 16 -3.96 5.08 -6.04
N ILE A 17 -3.13 4.04 -6.16
CA ILE A 17 -1.83 4.07 -6.82
C ILE A 17 -1.92 3.16 -8.05
N PRO A 18 -2.18 3.72 -9.24
CA PRO A 18 -2.28 2.91 -10.45
C PRO A 18 -0.92 2.47 -10.97
N PHE A 19 -0.85 1.24 -11.44
CA PHE A 19 0.33 0.66 -12.04
C PHE A 19 -0.08 -0.24 -13.20
N PHE A 20 0.42 0.06 -14.40
CA PHE A 20 0.23 -0.83 -15.54
C PHE A 20 1.40 -1.80 -15.60
N ASP A 21 1.11 -3.11 -15.46
CA ASP A 21 2.14 -4.13 -15.45
C ASP A 21 2.53 -4.51 -16.88
N PRO A 22 3.79 -4.29 -17.28
CA PRO A 22 4.24 -4.64 -18.62
C PRO A 22 4.29 -6.15 -18.89
N LYS A 23 4.23 -6.98 -17.84
CA LYS A 23 4.29 -8.43 -17.98
C LYS A 23 2.93 -9.07 -18.26
N ASP A 24 1.86 -8.61 -17.58
CA ASP A 24 0.52 -9.18 -17.76
C ASP A 24 -0.41 -8.29 -18.57
N ASP A 25 0.06 -7.09 -18.94
CA ASP A 25 -0.69 -6.13 -19.75
C ASP A 25 -2.02 -5.71 -19.10
N ARG A 26 -2.01 -5.59 -17.77
CA ARG A 26 -3.18 -5.26 -16.96
C ARG A 26 -2.93 -4.04 -16.10
N PHE A 27 -4.00 -3.35 -15.73
CA PHE A 27 -3.96 -2.30 -14.71
C PHE A 27 -4.05 -2.91 -13.32
N HIS A 28 -3.14 -2.51 -12.45
CA HIS A 28 -3.18 -2.82 -11.04
C HIS A 28 -3.39 -1.53 -10.27
N LEU A 29 -4.28 -1.57 -9.30
CA LEU A 29 -4.56 -0.44 -8.44
C LEU A 29 -4.25 -0.86 -7.01
N PHE A 30 -3.19 -0.29 -6.45
CA PHE A 30 -2.95 -0.39 -5.02
C PHE A 30 -3.77 0.71 -4.34
N TYR A 31 -4.18 0.48 -3.10
CA TYR A 31 -4.92 1.48 -2.35
C TYR A 31 -4.72 1.30 -0.85
N LEU A 32 -4.97 2.37 -0.11
CA LEU A 32 -4.98 2.32 1.35
C LEU A 32 -6.31 1.71 1.79
N HIS A 33 -6.23 0.58 2.46
CA HIS A 33 -7.40 -0.12 2.99
C HIS A 33 -7.73 0.44 4.37
N ASP A 34 -8.71 1.34 4.44
CA ASP A 34 -9.06 2.06 5.64
C ASP A 34 -10.34 1.49 6.26
N TRP A 35 -10.19 0.74 7.34
CA TRP A 35 -11.33 0.16 8.05
C TRP A 35 -12.18 1.17 8.79
N ARG A 36 -11.68 2.37 9.07
CA ARG A 36 -12.34 3.42 9.85
C ARG A 36 -12.55 3.06 11.32
N ASN A 37 -12.97 1.86 11.62
CA ASN A 37 -13.22 1.42 13.00
C ASN A 37 -11.94 0.89 13.64
N ARG A 38 -11.18 1.79 14.25
CA ARG A 38 -9.90 1.46 14.89
C ARG A 38 -10.05 0.66 16.18
N GLU A 39 -11.19 0.75 16.84
CA GLU A 39 -11.45 -0.04 18.06
C GLU A 39 -11.49 -1.54 17.76
N VAL A 40 -12.04 -1.90 16.62
CA VAL A 40 -12.17 -3.31 16.19
C VAL A 40 -10.94 -3.76 15.40
N ASN A 41 -10.44 -2.95 14.49
CA ASN A 41 -9.43 -3.34 13.52
C ASN A 41 -8.01 -2.88 13.88
N GLY A 42 -7.85 -2.05 14.92
CA GLY A 42 -6.56 -1.49 15.31
C GLY A 42 -6.17 -0.28 14.47
N GLU A 43 -5.02 0.29 14.79
CA GLU A 43 -4.46 1.43 14.08
C GLU A 43 -3.71 1.01 12.82
N GLY A 44 -3.61 1.95 11.88
CA GLY A 44 -2.83 1.78 10.67
C GLY A 44 -3.66 1.39 9.46
N THR A 45 -3.10 1.69 8.29
CA THR A 45 -3.72 1.36 7.00
C THR A 45 -2.72 0.59 6.17
N PRO A 46 -3.01 -0.68 5.82
CA PRO A 46 -2.18 -1.43 4.89
C PRO A 46 -2.49 -1.04 3.45
N TRP A 47 -1.64 -1.47 2.51
CA TRP A 47 -1.97 -1.44 1.10
C TRP A 47 -2.61 -2.76 0.67
N PHE A 48 -3.72 -2.65 -0.05
CA PHE A 48 -4.35 -3.75 -0.77
C PHE A 48 -4.21 -3.52 -2.27
N ARG A 49 -4.51 -4.54 -3.07
CA ARG A 49 -4.44 -4.46 -4.53
C ARG A 49 -5.66 -5.06 -5.19
N ILE A 50 -6.12 -4.39 -6.22
CA ILE A 50 -7.08 -4.90 -7.19
C ILE A 50 -6.46 -4.83 -8.59
N SER A 51 -6.98 -5.62 -9.52
CA SER A 51 -6.59 -5.54 -10.93
C SER A 51 -7.81 -5.46 -11.84
N THR A 52 -7.60 -4.93 -13.03
CA THR A 52 -8.67 -4.76 -14.00
C THR A 52 -8.13 -4.67 -15.43
N ASP A 53 -8.94 -5.11 -16.39
CA ASP A 53 -8.68 -4.95 -17.81
C ASP A 53 -9.44 -3.77 -18.42
N ASP A 54 -10.50 -3.34 -17.79
CA ASP A 54 -11.47 -2.41 -18.39
C ASP A 54 -11.82 -1.21 -17.48
N LEU A 55 -11.26 -1.15 -16.27
CA LEU A 55 -11.55 -0.13 -15.26
C LEU A 55 -13.00 -0.10 -14.79
N VAL A 56 -13.73 -1.20 -15.01
CA VAL A 56 -15.12 -1.39 -14.60
C VAL A 56 -15.27 -2.65 -13.75
N HIS A 57 -14.66 -3.74 -14.17
CA HIS A 57 -14.68 -5.02 -13.45
C HIS A 57 -13.31 -5.22 -12.76
N TYR A 58 -13.36 -5.58 -11.47
CA TYR A 58 -12.17 -5.66 -10.64
C TYR A 58 -12.01 -7.04 -10.01
N THR A 59 -10.75 -7.50 -9.95
CA THR A 59 -10.34 -8.70 -9.23
C THR A 59 -9.60 -8.28 -7.97
N GLU A 60 -10.03 -8.77 -6.81
CA GLU A 60 -9.38 -8.50 -5.53
C GLU A 60 -8.22 -9.45 -5.32
N HIS A 61 -7.07 -8.92 -4.86
CA HIS A 61 -5.86 -9.70 -4.56
C HIS A 61 -5.48 -9.66 -3.09
N GLY A 62 -6.13 -8.82 -2.29
CA GLY A 62 -5.91 -8.74 -0.86
C GLY A 62 -4.74 -7.83 -0.46
N GLU A 63 -4.23 -8.07 0.74
CA GLU A 63 -3.19 -7.25 1.34
C GLU A 63 -1.83 -7.47 0.66
N MET A 64 -1.18 -6.36 0.33
CA MET A 64 0.16 -6.35 -0.28
C MET A 64 1.23 -5.91 0.71
N LEU A 65 1.03 -4.76 1.38
CA LEU A 65 1.93 -4.25 2.40
C LEU A 65 1.17 -4.17 3.73
N ALA A 66 1.58 -4.98 4.69
CA ALA A 66 1.01 -4.94 6.03
C ALA A 66 1.42 -3.67 6.76
N ARG A 67 0.50 -3.13 7.56
CA ARG A 67 0.85 -2.07 8.51
C ARG A 67 1.85 -2.58 9.54
N GLY A 68 2.70 -1.67 10.03
CA GLY A 68 3.65 -1.98 11.09
C GLY A 68 3.03 -1.92 12.47
N THR A 69 3.89 -1.94 13.48
CA THR A 69 3.52 -1.75 14.88
C THR A 69 3.73 -0.30 15.31
N GLN A 70 3.35 0.03 16.55
CA GLN A 70 3.57 1.38 17.12
C GLN A 70 5.04 1.75 17.24
N GLU A 71 5.94 0.76 17.23
CA GLU A 71 7.39 0.96 17.30
C GLU A 71 8.05 1.03 15.94
N GLU A 72 7.30 0.78 14.86
CA GLU A 72 7.83 0.75 13.50
C GLU A 72 7.42 2.00 12.72
N GLN A 73 8.27 2.42 11.77
CA GLN A 73 8.05 3.63 10.98
C GLN A 73 6.74 3.59 10.21
N ASP A 74 6.33 2.42 9.74
CA ASP A 74 5.17 2.25 8.89
C ASP A 74 3.94 1.67 9.61
N LEU A 75 3.67 2.14 10.79
CA LEU A 75 2.38 1.86 11.45
C LEU A 75 1.22 2.16 10.50
N TYR A 76 1.31 3.27 9.76
CA TYR A 76 0.46 3.57 8.63
C TYR A 76 1.27 3.45 7.35
N VAL A 77 0.84 2.59 6.44
CA VAL A 77 1.43 2.51 5.11
C VAL A 77 0.68 3.48 4.21
N PHE A 78 1.23 4.68 4.09
CA PHE A 78 0.62 5.76 3.32
C PHE A 78 1.03 5.70 1.85
N THR A 79 0.61 6.67 1.08
CA THR A 79 0.71 6.65 -0.37
C THR A 79 2.16 6.60 -0.90
N GLY A 80 2.30 6.23 -2.14
CA GLY A 80 3.60 6.12 -2.78
C GLY A 80 3.45 5.80 -4.26
N SER A 81 4.35 5.00 -4.79
CA SER A 81 4.37 4.63 -6.20
C SER A 81 4.87 3.21 -6.39
N ALA A 82 4.54 2.61 -7.54
CA ALA A 82 4.98 1.29 -7.93
C ALA A 82 5.63 1.35 -9.31
N ILE A 83 6.68 0.54 -9.50
CA ILE A 83 7.40 0.45 -10.76
C ILE A 83 7.95 -0.96 -10.96
N TYR A 84 8.04 -1.41 -12.21
CA TYR A 84 8.80 -2.59 -12.56
C TYR A 84 10.16 -2.15 -13.11
N ALA A 85 11.23 -2.57 -12.45
CA ALA A 85 12.59 -2.20 -12.82
C ALA A 85 13.58 -3.26 -12.33
N LEU A 86 14.70 -3.40 -13.04
CA LEU A 86 15.79 -4.32 -12.65
C LEU A 86 15.30 -5.76 -12.38
N GLY A 87 14.30 -6.20 -13.13
CA GLY A 87 13.76 -7.55 -13.03
C GLY A 87 12.82 -7.80 -11.86
N GLN A 88 12.41 -6.78 -11.14
CA GLN A 88 11.51 -6.88 -9.99
C GLN A 88 10.47 -5.76 -9.97
N TYR A 89 9.40 -5.98 -9.20
CA TYR A 89 8.45 -4.93 -8.83
C TYR A 89 8.96 -4.22 -7.59
N HIS A 90 8.85 -2.90 -7.60
CA HIS A 90 9.26 -2.04 -6.48
C HIS A 90 8.09 -1.17 -6.05
N ILE A 91 7.90 -1.04 -4.75
CA ILE A 91 7.02 -0.03 -4.17
C ILE A 91 7.89 0.89 -3.32
N PHE A 92 7.74 2.19 -3.55
CA PHE A 92 8.21 3.22 -2.63
C PHE A 92 6.98 3.84 -1.99
N TYR A 93 6.91 3.81 -0.67
CA TYR A 93 5.73 4.25 0.06
C TYR A 93 6.13 5.11 1.25
N THR A 94 5.17 5.86 1.76
CA THR A 94 5.36 6.67 2.96
C THR A 94 5.03 5.84 4.18
N GLY A 95 6.02 5.58 5.02
CA GLY A 95 5.82 5.03 6.34
C GLY A 95 5.51 6.17 7.31
N HIS A 96 4.36 6.12 7.97
CA HIS A 96 3.91 7.16 8.89
C HIS A 96 3.68 6.58 10.28
N ASN A 97 4.29 7.22 11.28
CA ASN A 97 4.07 6.88 12.68
C ASN A 97 3.92 8.16 13.51
N PRO A 98 2.68 8.51 13.91
CA PRO A 98 2.44 9.74 14.64
C PRO A 98 3.04 9.76 16.06
N TYR A 99 3.36 8.59 16.62
CA TYR A 99 3.98 8.49 17.93
C TYR A 99 5.44 8.94 17.94
N PHE A 100 6.09 8.91 16.77
CA PHE A 100 7.52 9.22 16.65
C PHE A 100 7.83 10.69 16.92
N ARG A 101 6.89 11.59 16.66
CA ARG A 101 7.07 13.02 16.91
C ARG A 101 7.48 13.30 18.36
N LYS A 102 6.80 12.69 19.32
CA LYS A 102 7.08 12.85 20.76
C LYS A 102 8.42 12.25 21.16
N GLN A 103 8.96 11.35 20.36
CA GLN A 103 10.25 10.69 20.58
C GLN A 103 11.39 11.40 19.87
N GLY A 104 11.13 12.53 19.21
CA GLY A 104 12.14 13.25 18.44
C GLY A 104 12.56 12.53 17.16
N LYS A 105 11.73 11.60 16.67
CA LYS A 105 11.97 10.85 15.43
C LYS A 105 11.07 11.39 14.31
N PRO A 106 11.47 11.23 13.03
CA PRO A 106 10.62 11.60 11.90
C PRO A 106 9.29 10.86 11.92
N GLU A 107 8.19 11.58 11.78
CA GLU A 107 6.85 10.97 11.66
C GLU A 107 6.69 10.24 10.34
N GLN A 108 7.33 10.72 9.29
CA GLN A 108 7.23 10.17 7.94
C GLN A 108 8.60 9.88 7.36
N ALA A 109 8.67 8.82 6.58
CA ALA A 109 9.87 8.44 5.85
C ALA A 109 9.45 7.75 4.55
N VAL A 110 10.30 7.79 3.54
CA VAL A 110 10.11 7.00 2.32
C VAL A 110 10.69 5.62 2.53
N MET A 111 9.86 4.60 2.39
CA MET A 111 10.24 3.21 2.58
C MET A 111 10.14 2.42 1.29
N HIS A 112 10.77 1.26 1.24
CA HIS A 112 10.91 0.46 0.03
C HIS A 112 10.49 -0.98 0.28
N ALA A 113 9.80 -1.57 -0.71
CA ALA A 113 9.48 -2.99 -0.73
C ALA A 113 9.64 -3.53 -2.15
N VAL A 114 9.94 -4.81 -2.26
CA VAL A 114 10.15 -5.49 -3.55
C VAL A 114 9.32 -6.75 -3.63
N SER A 115 9.01 -7.16 -4.88
CA SER A 115 8.32 -8.41 -5.16
C SER A 115 8.72 -8.97 -6.51
N ASP A 116 8.74 -10.29 -6.63
CA ASP A 116 8.96 -10.98 -7.91
C ASP A 116 7.63 -11.27 -8.62
N ASP A 117 6.52 -11.35 -7.88
CA ASP A 117 5.23 -11.81 -8.39
C ASP A 117 4.07 -10.82 -8.18
N MET A 118 4.34 -9.67 -7.59
CA MET A 118 3.36 -8.64 -7.22
C MET A 118 2.33 -9.11 -6.17
N GLN A 119 2.47 -10.31 -5.65
CA GLN A 119 1.60 -10.85 -4.59
C GLN A 119 2.30 -10.93 -3.25
N HIS A 120 3.55 -11.38 -3.24
CA HIS A 120 4.38 -11.51 -2.05
C HIS A 120 5.41 -10.39 -2.04
N TRP A 121 5.31 -9.50 -1.04
CA TRP A 121 6.15 -8.32 -0.93
C TRP A 121 7.09 -8.43 0.26
N ARG A 122 8.34 -8.01 0.06
CA ARG A 122 9.35 -7.96 1.10
C ARG A 122 9.76 -6.52 1.34
N LYS A 123 9.50 -6.02 2.54
CA LYS A 123 9.95 -4.70 2.98
C LYS A 123 11.47 -4.72 3.19
N ILE A 124 12.14 -3.60 2.84
CA ILE A 124 13.58 -3.43 3.01
C ILE A 124 13.81 -2.21 3.89
N PRO A 125 13.79 -2.37 5.23
CA PRO A 125 13.95 -1.24 6.14
C PRO A 125 15.28 -0.48 5.98
N ALA A 126 16.34 -1.17 5.53
CA ALA A 126 17.65 -0.56 5.29
C ALA A 126 17.61 0.52 4.20
N ASP A 127 16.61 0.48 3.30
CA ASP A 127 16.45 1.44 2.21
C ASP A 127 15.59 2.65 2.60
N THR A 128 15.29 2.83 3.88
CA THR A 128 14.44 3.92 4.35
C THR A 128 15.14 5.27 4.22
N PHE A 129 14.46 6.22 3.58
CA PHE A 129 14.94 7.61 3.44
C PHE A 129 14.25 8.50 4.47
N TYR A 130 15.07 9.19 5.26
CA TYR A 130 14.62 10.20 6.22
C TYR A 130 14.94 11.59 5.67
N SER A 131 13.99 12.51 5.80
CA SER A 131 14.19 13.91 5.42
C SER A 131 14.71 14.74 6.60
#